data_84057fad256eb5e44274ceb5ec72e70d
#
_entry.id   84057fad256eb5e44274ceb5ec72e70d
#
_cell.length_a   1.000
_cell.length_b   1.000
_cell.length_c   1.000
_cell.angle_alpha   90.00
_cell.angle_beta   90.00
_cell.angle_gamma   90.00
#
_symmetry.space_group_name_H-M   'P 1'
#
loop_
_entity.id
_entity.type
_entity.pdbx_description
1 polymer ?
#
loop_
_entity_poly.entity_id
_entity_poly.type
_entity_poly.pdbx_seq_one_letter_code
_entity_poly.pdbx_strand_id
1 'polypeptide(L)'
;MPKKGLLLHLSHVNRDNEIRPFELKIIDALNESNYSVWQHLPINPPGKYNSPYSALSSFAGDLTLISKKIEIEKDKETFEMWVKDNDFWIFDWALFIILKKKFNDNEWFNWPNKYKFRDEKALEILKSKNNEYFNRLILDQFTFDMKWQIIKEKANSKGIKLFGDIPFYVAMDSADVWANPNLFDLNKNLDPLKIAGVPPDYFSAKGQIWENPIYNWKIHRLNNFEWWRERIKVNEKRFDLLRIDHFRAIVSGWCIEYGSTDAVNGYWKRGPGKVLLEEILTVMPSQRIIAEDLGHITNSVKKMIKQYDLKGMRVLQFGYGNGTRNEHHHKNIAKDTVCYVGTHDNNTAKGWFKEMKLKEQTTNFQRLIKEFEIEESNCSNKMIDIGMNTNSKYFVATIQDIMNLDEEYRTNVPGRNEGNWILSLNQEKIIESIKNKKGGLGTQL
;
A
#
# COMPACT_ATOMS: atom_id res chain seq x y z
N MET A 1 1.84 -3.62 -26.07
CA MET A 1 2.30 -2.64 -25.09
C MET A 1 1.52 -2.83 -23.78
N PRO A 2 2.13 -2.57 -22.61
CA PRO A 2 1.45 -2.62 -21.32
C PRO A 2 0.36 -1.54 -21.22
N LYS A 3 -0.63 -1.80 -20.34
CA LYS A 3 -1.60 -0.77 -19.96
C LYS A 3 -0.91 0.26 -19.08
N LYS A 4 -1.05 1.54 -19.42
CA LYS A 4 -0.40 2.67 -18.74
C LYS A 4 -1.06 2.96 -17.41
N GLY A 5 -0.27 3.11 -16.34
CA GLY A 5 -0.69 3.40 -14.99
C GLY A 5 0.07 4.56 -14.35
N LEU A 6 -0.57 5.19 -13.37
CA LEU A 6 0.00 6.21 -12.49
C LEU A 6 -0.02 5.71 -11.05
N LEU A 7 1.10 5.81 -10.33
CA LEU A 7 1.13 5.73 -8.87
C LEU A 7 1.13 7.16 -8.31
N LEU A 8 0.00 7.54 -7.74
CA LEU A 8 -0.18 8.78 -7.00
C LEU A 8 -1.10 8.56 -5.82
N HIS A 9 -0.53 8.64 -4.61
CA HIS A 9 -1.32 8.59 -3.38
C HIS A 9 -1.91 9.96 -3.05
N LEU A 10 -3.15 9.97 -2.59
CA LEU A 10 -3.90 11.22 -2.37
C LEU A 10 -3.33 12.10 -1.23
N SER A 11 -2.54 11.52 -0.29
CA SER A 11 -1.81 12.31 0.72
C SER A 11 -0.72 13.21 0.11
N HIS A 12 -0.27 12.92 -1.11
CA HIS A 12 0.73 13.73 -1.80
C HIS A 12 0.16 14.98 -2.47
N VAL A 13 -1.14 15.19 -2.38
CA VAL A 13 -1.84 16.27 -3.07
C VAL A 13 -2.13 17.42 -2.12
N ASN A 14 -1.57 18.59 -2.40
CA ASN A 14 -1.95 19.80 -1.70
C ASN A 14 -3.38 20.20 -2.09
N ARG A 15 -4.28 20.30 -1.10
CA ARG A 15 -5.70 20.60 -1.30
C ARG A 15 -6.06 22.05 -0.98
N ASP A 16 -5.08 22.91 -0.75
CA ASP A 16 -5.32 24.32 -0.50
C ASP A 16 -6.04 24.95 -1.71
N ASN A 17 -7.09 25.71 -1.42
CA ASN A 17 -7.91 26.39 -2.43
C ASN A 17 -8.59 25.46 -3.48
N GLU A 18 -8.89 24.21 -3.11
CA GLU A 18 -9.58 23.28 -3.99
C GLU A 18 -10.98 23.81 -4.38
N ILE A 19 -11.19 24.07 -5.68
CA ILE A 19 -12.47 24.54 -6.22
C ILE A 19 -13.36 23.36 -6.63
N ARG A 20 -12.80 22.37 -7.32
CA ARG A 20 -13.45 21.12 -7.73
C ARG A 20 -12.68 19.95 -7.17
N PRO A 21 -13.32 18.84 -6.73
CA PRO A 21 -12.63 17.65 -6.21
C PRO A 21 -11.48 17.21 -7.10
N PHE A 22 -10.30 17.11 -6.53
CA PHE A 22 -9.09 16.73 -7.27
C PHE A 22 -9.25 15.35 -7.90
N GLU A 23 -9.91 14.42 -7.20
CA GLU A 23 -10.15 13.05 -7.67
C GLU A 23 -10.89 13.02 -9.01
N LEU A 24 -11.84 13.92 -9.19
CA LEU A 24 -12.59 14.01 -10.43
C LEU A 24 -11.77 14.67 -11.55
N LYS A 25 -10.96 15.68 -11.20
CA LYS A 25 -10.04 16.34 -12.17
C LYS A 25 -8.97 15.38 -12.67
N ILE A 26 -8.35 14.61 -11.77
CA ILE A 26 -7.29 13.67 -12.18
C ILE A 26 -7.83 12.52 -13.02
N ILE A 27 -9.02 11.99 -12.71
CA ILE A 27 -9.65 10.96 -13.53
C ILE A 27 -9.88 11.45 -14.97
N ASP A 28 -10.35 12.69 -15.15
CA ASP A 28 -10.51 13.29 -16.47
C ASP A 28 -9.15 13.42 -17.19
N ALA A 29 -8.10 13.90 -16.51
CA ALA A 29 -6.76 14.04 -17.08
C ALA A 29 -6.12 12.68 -17.45
N LEU A 30 -6.31 11.65 -16.61
CA LEU A 30 -5.83 10.29 -16.87
C LEU A 30 -6.51 9.70 -18.11
N ASN A 31 -7.82 9.83 -18.22
CA ASN A 31 -8.59 9.37 -19.38
C ASN A 31 -8.12 10.08 -20.67
N GLU A 32 -8.01 11.40 -20.65
CA GLU A 32 -7.51 12.20 -21.77
C GLU A 32 -6.08 11.84 -22.19
N SER A 33 -5.28 11.25 -21.28
CA SER A 33 -3.87 10.87 -21.52
C SER A 33 -3.67 9.35 -21.64
N ASN A 34 -4.77 8.60 -21.90
CA ASN A 34 -4.79 7.15 -22.13
C ASN A 34 -4.22 6.32 -20.98
N TYR A 35 -4.36 6.75 -19.73
CA TYR A 35 -4.09 5.92 -18.57
C TYR A 35 -5.24 4.95 -18.33
N SER A 36 -4.91 3.74 -17.92
CA SER A 36 -5.88 2.67 -17.63
C SER A 36 -5.89 2.26 -16.16
N VAL A 37 -4.93 2.76 -15.37
CA VAL A 37 -4.76 2.38 -13.97
C VAL A 37 -4.34 3.60 -13.15
N TRP A 38 -4.96 3.77 -11.98
CA TRP A 38 -4.53 4.70 -10.95
C TRP A 38 -4.26 3.94 -9.67
N GLN A 39 -2.98 3.82 -9.30
CA GLN A 39 -2.52 3.11 -8.11
C GLN A 39 -2.45 4.05 -6.91
N HIS A 40 -3.00 3.58 -5.81
CA HIS A 40 -2.91 4.18 -4.48
C HIS A 40 -2.05 3.31 -3.56
N LEU A 41 -1.41 3.93 -2.57
CA LEU A 41 -0.91 3.28 -1.37
C LEU A 41 -2.08 2.97 -0.42
N PRO A 42 -1.89 2.30 0.73
CA PRO A 42 -3.00 2.04 1.64
C PRO A 42 -3.76 3.31 2.01
N ILE A 43 -5.09 3.28 1.88
CA ILE A 43 -5.98 4.44 2.10
C ILE A 43 -6.58 4.48 3.50
N ASN A 44 -5.93 3.80 4.42
CA ASN A 44 -6.33 3.71 5.83
C ASN A 44 -5.73 4.87 6.63
N PRO A 45 -6.35 5.25 7.77
CA PRO A 45 -5.79 6.29 8.64
C PRO A 45 -4.39 5.92 9.12
N PRO A 46 -3.36 6.74 8.82
CA PRO A 46 -1.99 6.42 9.18
C PRO A 46 -1.79 6.51 10.70
N GLY A 47 -0.92 5.65 11.22
CA GLY A 47 -0.47 5.68 12.61
C GLY A 47 0.89 6.37 12.74
N LYS A 48 1.80 5.68 13.40
CA LYS A 48 3.15 6.16 13.69
C LYS A 48 3.89 6.61 12.41
N TYR A 49 4.56 7.75 12.47
CA TYR A 49 5.36 8.33 11.39
C TYR A 49 4.56 8.68 10.11
N ASN A 50 3.25 8.84 10.19
CA ASN A 50 2.37 9.09 9.04
C ASN A 50 2.46 8.02 7.94
N SER A 51 3.00 6.84 8.25
CA SER A 51 3.12 5.74 7.30
C SER A 51 1.75 5.09 7.04
N PRO A 52 1.29 5.01 5.80
CA PRO A 52 0.06 4.31 5.47
C PRO A 52 0.18 2.78 5.68
N TYR A 53 1.41 2.26 5.78
CA TYR A 53 1.69 0.85 6.10
C TYR A 53 1.63 0.54 7.60
N SER A 54 1.61 1.58 8.45
CA SER A 54 1.40 1.46 9.90
C SER A 54 0.04 2.03 10.29
N ALA A 55 -1.01 1.63 9.56
CA ALA A 55 -2.35 2.16 9.73
C ALA A 55 -2.98 1.80 11.08
N LEU A 56 -3.81 2.70 11.61
CA LEU A 56 -4.60 2.50 12.84
C LEU A 56 -5.73 1.47 12.66
N SER A 57 -6.09 1.12 11.43
CA SER A 57 -7.06 0.07 11.10
C SER A 57 -6.84 -0.44 9.68
N SER A 58 -7.04 -1.74 9.48
CA SER A 58 -7.07 -2.39 8.16
C SER A 58 -8.38 -2.17 7.39
N PHE A 59 -9.41 -1.64 8.05
CA PHE A 59 -10.77 -1.48 7.51
C PHE A 59 -11.16 -0.02 7.34
N ALA A 60 -10.86 0.84 8.31
CA ALA A 60 -11.21 2.25 8.25
C ALA A 60 -10.53 2.96 7.07
N GLY A 61 -11.27 3.88 6.46
CA GLY A 61 -10.75 4.78 5.43
C GLY A 61 -10.33 6.12 6.02
N ASP A 62 -9.27 6.73 5.48
CA ASP A 62 -8.80 8.05 5.88
C ASP A 62 -9.56 9.15 5.12
N LEU A 63 -10.49 9.82 5.81
CA LEU A 63 -11.26 10.92 5.24
C LEU A 63 -10.41 12.12 4.79
N THR A 64 -9.19 12.25 5.28
CA THR A 64 -8.30 13.36 4.88
C THR A 64 -7.82 13.20 3.44
N LEU A 65 -7.86 11.97 2.91
CA LEU A 65 -7.48 11.66 1.53
C LEU A 65 -8.53 12.09 0.50
N ILE A 66 -9.76 12.37 0.92
CA ILE A 66 -10.88 12.62 0.01
C ILE A 66 -11.39 14.06 0.13
N SER A 67 -11.65 14.70 -1.00
CA SER A 67 -12.23 16.04 -1.03
C SER A 67 -13.52 16.14 -0.22
N LYS A 68 -13.61 17.20 0.61
CA LYS A 68 -14.84 17.53 1.32
C LYS A 68 -15.97 17.90 0.36
N LYS A 69 -15.64 18.32 -0.86
CA LYS A 69 -16.58 18.77 -1.89
C LYS A 69 -17.23 17.65 -2.71
N ILE A 70 -16.87 16.39 -2.49
CA ILE A 70 -17.65 15.27 -3.01
C ILE A 70 -18.91 15.16 -2.13
N GLU A 71 -20.06 15.40 -2.73
CA GLU A 71 -21.35 15.29 -2.07
C GLU A 71 -21.85 13.85 -2.10
N ILE A 72 -22.53 13.42 -1.04
CA ILE A 72 -23.20 12.12 -0.95
C ILE A 72 -24.65 12.32 -0.53
N GLU A 73 -25.51 11.47 -1.03
CA GLU A 73 -26.86 11.33 -0.50
C GLU A 73 -26.79 10.61 0.84
N LYS A 74 -27.44 11.18 1.86
CA LYS A 74 -27.51 10.59 3.21
C LYS A 74 -28.87 9.93 3.38
N ASP A 75 -29.00 8.75 2.81
CA ASP A 75 -30.17 7.90 3.02
C ASP A 75 -30.01 7.05 4.27
N LYS A 76 -31.06 7.03 5.10
CA LYS A 76 -31.04 6.34 6.41
C LYS A 76 -30.96 4.81 6.23
N GLU A 77 -31.71 4.27 5.28
CA GLU A 77 -31.75 2.82 5.04
C GLU A 77 -30.39 2.31 4.54
N THR A 78 -29.79 3.02 3.60
CA THR A 78 -28.44 2.74 3.10
C THR A 78 -27.39 2.80 4.23
N PHE A 79 -27.49 3.77 5.13
CA PHE A 79 -26.61 3.87 6.28
C PHE A 79 -26.79 2.68 7.26
N GLU A 80 -28.03 2.32 7.60
CA GLU A 80 -28.29 1.19 8.48
C GLU A 80 -27.81 -0.14 7.90
N MET A 81 -28.02 -0.35 6.59
CA MET A 81 -27.47 -1.52 5.88
C MET A 81 -25.93 -1.52 5.89
N TRP A 82 -25.31 -0.38 5.62
CA TRP A 82 -23.85 -0.26 5.66
C TRP A 82 -23.29 -0.56 7.05
N VAL A 83 -23.92 -0.06 8.12
CA VAL A 83 -23.51 -0.36 9.52
C VAL A 83 -23.60 -1.85 9.79
N LYS A 84 -24.68 -2.52 9.37
CA LYS A 84 -24.86 -3.97 9.53
C LYS A 84 -23.76 -4.76 8.79
N ASP A 85 -23.42 -4.35 7.58
CA ASP A 85 -22.37 -4.99 6.76
C ASP A 85 -20.97 -4.80 7.33
N ASN A 86 -20.77 -3.80 8.21
CA ASN A 86 -19.49 -3.43 8.78
C ASN A 86 -19.44 -3.58 10.32
N ASP A 87 -20.42 -4.23 10.95
CA ASP A 87 -20.54 -4.35 12.40
C ASP A 87 -19.36 -5.08 13.06
N PHE A 88 -18.68 -5.96 12.32
CA PHE A 88 -17.52 -6.73 12.75
C PHE A 88 -16.26 -5.88 13.04
N TRP A 89 -16.26 -4.58 12.67
CA TRP A 89 -15.11 -3.70 12.92
C TRP A 89 -15.46 -2.26 13.31
N ILE A 90 -16.61 -1.72 12.84
CA ILE A 90 -16.89 -0.28 12.91
C ILE A 90 -17.06 0.24 14.34
N PHE A 91 -17.68 -0.57 15.21
CA PHE A 91 -17.89 -0.19 16.61
C PHE A 91 -16.57 -0.20 17.40
N ASP A 92 -15.71 -1.17 17.14
CA ASP A 92 -14.38 -1.25 17.74
C ASP A 92 -13.48 -0.12 17.26
N TRP A 93 -13.55 0.25 15.99
CA TRP A 93 -12.88 1.42 15.45
C TRP A 93 -13.31 2.70 16.18
N ALA A 94 -14.61 2.93 16.33
CA ALA A 94 -15.12 4.12 17.01
C ALA A 94 -14.66 4.19 18.46
N LEU A 95 -14.72 3.08 19.21
CA LEU A 95 -14.21 2.99 20.58
C LEU A 95 -12.70 3.22 20.65
N PHE A 96 -11.93 2.63 19.73
CA PHE A 96 -10.48 2.79 19.65
C PHE A 96 -10.11 4.26 19.46
N ILE A 97 -10.74 4.97 18.55
CA ILE A 97 -10.48 6.41 18.31
C ILE A 97 -10.88 7.28 19.50
N ILE A 98 -11.99 6.97 20.19
CA ILE A 98 -12.36 7.65 21.43
C ILE A 98 -11.27 7.47 22.49
N LEU A 99 -10.73 6.26 22.61
CA LEU A 99 -9.66 5.98 23.58
C LEU A 99 -8.32 6.61 23.17
N LYS A 100 -7.95 6.60 21.89
CA LYS A 100 -6.79 7.31 21.37
C LYS A 100 -6.87 8.79 21.76
N LYS A 101 -7.99 9.44 21.48
CA LYS A 101 -8.22 10.85 21.88
C LYS A 101 -8.17 11.04 23.40
N LYS A 102 -8.79 10.14 24.19
CA LYS A 102 -8.80 10.20 25.65
C LYS A 102 -7.41 10.10 26.26
N PHE A 103 -6.51 9.37 25.65
CA PHE A 103 -5.15 9.11 26.13
C PHE A 103 -4.07 9.82 25.29
N ASN A 104 -4.42 10.93 24.60
CA ASN A 104 -3.50 11.78 23.83
C ASN A 104 -2.67 10.97 22.83
N ASP A 105 -3.33 10.14 22.04
CA ASP A 105 -2.75 9.27 21.02
C ASP A 105 -1.72 8.24 21.53
N ASN A 106 -1.66 8.01 22.84
CA ASN A 106 -0.83 6.95 23.40
C ASN A 106 -1.26 5.59 22.85
N GLU A 107 -0.28 4.69 22.72
CA GLU A 107 -0.53 3.34 22.20
C GLU A 107 -1.46 2.55 23.13
N TRP A 108 -2.35 1.73 22.55
CA TRP A 108 -3.39 1.02 23.28
C TRP A 108 -2.84 0.05 24.35
N PHE A 109 -1.67 -0.52 24.12
CA PHE A 109 -1.03 -1.44 25.08
C PHE A 109 -0.51 -0.72 26.35
N ASN A 110 -0.46 0.61 26.35
CA ASN A 110 -0.16 1.45 27.51
C ASN A 110 -1.41 2.00 28.20
N TRP A 111 -2.63 1.69 27.71
CA TRP A 111 -3.85 2.15 28.35
C TRP A 111 -4.10 1.45 29.70
N PRO A 112 -4.90 2.04 30.61
CA PRO A 112 -5.34 1.37 31.84
C PRO A 112 -5.98 0.01 31.54
N ASN A 113 -5.73 -0.98 32.39
CA ASN A 113 -6.11 -2.38 32.18
C ASN A 113 -7.55 -2.59 31.71
N LYS A 114 -8.52 -1.86 32.28
CA LYS A 114 -9.91 -1.94 31.87
C LYS A 114 -10.18 -1.60 30.40
N TYR A 115 -9.33 -0.77 29.76
CA TYR A 115 -9.41 -0.45 28.34
C TYR A 115 -8.48 -1.32 27.52
N LYS A 116 -7.27 -1.59 28.01
CA LYS A 116 -6.31 -2.50 27.37
C LYS A 116 -6.91 -3.89 27.18
N PHE A 117 -7.55 -4.44 28.21
CA PHE A 117 -8.16 -5.77 28.20
C PHE A 117 -9.65 -5.76 27.86
N ARG A 118 -10.18 -4.60 27.38
CA ARG A 118 -11.53 -4.46 26.83
C ARG A 118 -12.64 -4.87 27.81
N ASP A 119 -12.58 -4.39 29.06
CA ASP A 119 -13.67 -4.59 30.03
C ASP A 119 -14.98 -4.05 29.46
N GLU A 120 -15.97 -4.93 29.30
CA GLU A 120 -17.26 -4.61 28.65
C GLU A 120 -17.98 -3.44 29.30
N LYS A 121 -18.05 -3.43 30.63
CA LYS A 121 -18.72 -2.34 31.38
C LYS A 121 -18.02 -1.02 31.22
N ALA A 122 -16.67 -1.02 31.22
CA ALA A 122 -15.89 0.19 31.00
C ALA A 122 -16.08 0.72 29.58
N LEU A 123 -16.20 -0.14 28.56
CA LEU A 123 -16.46 0.26 27.18
C LEU A 123 -17.89 0.75 26.97
N GLU A 124 -18.91 0.13 27.60
CA GLU A 124 -20.29 0.61 27.57
C GLU A 124 -20.42 2.01 28.20
N ILE A 125 -19.81 2.23 29.36
CA ILE A 125 -19.77 3.55 29.99
C ILE A 125 -19.03 4.58 29.11
N LEU A 126 -17.93 4.18 28.46
CA LEU A 126 -17.20 5.04 27.54
C LEU A 126 -18.08 5.45 26.36
N LYS A 127 -18.74 4.49 25.72
CA LYS A 127 -19.67 4.71 24.60
C LYS A 127 -20.80 5.63 25.00
N SER A 128 -21.47 5.35 26.12
CA SER A 128 -22.59 6.17 26.63
C SER A 128 -22.18 7.62 26.86
N LYS A 129 -21.02 7.85 27.47
CA LYS A 129 -20.50 9.21 27.73
C LYS A 129 -20.05 9.95 26.48
N ASN A 130 -19.82 9.27 25.36
CA ASN A 130 -19.34 9.83 24.12
C ASN A 130 -20.27 9.51 22.94
N ASN A 131 -21.55 9.26 23.20
CA ASN A 131 -22.50 8.71 22.22
C ASN A 131 -22.56 9.53 20.92
N GLU A 132 -22.59 10.86 21.01
CA GLU A 132 -22.60 11.73 19.82
C GLU A 132 -21.32 11.55 18.98
N TYR A 133 -20.14 11.58 19.64
CA TYR A 133 -18.86 11.40 18.95
C TYR A 133 -18.69 9.98 18.40
N PHE A 134 -19.17 8.96 19.12
CA PHE A 134 -19.20 7.58 18.66
C PHE A 134 -19.99 7.44 17.35
N ASN A 135 -21.21 7.96 17.32
CA ASN A 135 -22.06 7.94 16.14
C ASN A 135 -21.46 8.76 14.98
N ARG A 136 -20.80 9.86 15.30
CA ARG A 136 -20.08 10.68 14.34
C ARG A 136 -18.96 9.89 13.65
N LEU A 137 -18.15 9.13 14.39
CA LEU A 137 -17.07 8.31 13.84
C LEU A 137 -17.60 7.22 12.91
N ILE A 138 -18.75 6.63 13.21
CA ILE A 138 -19.41 5.66 12.32
C ILE A 138 -19.87 6.35 11.03
N LEU A 139 -20.53 7.49 11.15
CA LEU A 139 -20.97 8.28 9.99
C LEU A 139 -19.80 8.75 9.11
N ASP A 140 -18.66 9.07 9.72
CA ASP A 140 -17.45 9.47 9.02
C ASP A 140 -16.92 8.32 8.14
N GLN A 141 -16.97 7.07 8.60
CA GLN A 141 -16.56 5.91 7.81
C GLN A 141 -17.55 5.55 6.70
N PHE A 142 -18.84 5.64 6.97
CA PHE A 142 -19.87 5.54 5.93
C PHE A 142 -19.64 6.61 4.85
N THR A 143 -19.41 7.86 5.26
CA THR A 143 -19.13 8.98 4.36
C THR A 143 -17.89 8.71 3.50
N PHE A 144 -16.84 8.12 4.07
CA PHE A 144 -15.65 7.73 3.33
C PHE A 144 -16.00 6.73 2.22
N ASP A 145 -16.68 5.63 2.56
CA ASP A 145 -16.99 4.57 1.60
C ASP A 145 -17.93 5.08 0.47
N MET A 146 -18.92 5.90 0.80
CA MET A 146 -19.81 6.49 -0.21
C MET A 146 -19.05 7.41 -1.18
N LYS A 147 -18.19 8.27 -0.67
CA LYS A 147 -17.35 9.13 -1.50
C LYS A 147 -16.36 8.33 -2.35
N TRP A 148 -15.76 7.29 -1.77
CA TRP A 148 -14.83 6.42 -2.49
C TRP A 148 -15.53 5.67 -3.62
N GLN A 149 -16.78 5.22 -3.39
CA GLN A 149 -17.59 4.58 -4.42
C GLN A 149 -17.83 5.52 -5.61
N ILE A 150 -18.17 6.80 -5.36
CA ILE A 150 -18.33 7.81 -6.42
C ILE A 150 -17.03 7.96 -7.25
N ILE A 151 -15.87 8.00 -6.57
CA ILE A 151 -14.56 8.07 -7.23
C ILE A 151 -14.32 6.82 -8.10
N LYS A 152 -14.59 5.63 -7.55
CA LYS A 152 -14.41 4.35 -8.25
C LYS A 152 -15.31 4.25 -9.48
N GLU A 153 -16.59 4.57 -9.33
CA GLU A 153 -17.55 4.56 -10.42
C GLU A 153 -17.17 5.54 -11.54
N LYS A 154 -16.75 6.75 -11.17
CA LYS A 154 -16.26 7.74 -12.13
C LYS A 154 -15.01 7.25 -12.86
N ALA A 155 -14.04 6.66 -12.16
CA ALA A 155 -12.83 6.08 -12.77
C ALA A 155 -13.20 4.95 -13.74
N ASN A 156 -14.03 4.01 -13.29
CA ASN A 156 -14.45 2.85 -14.06
C ASN A 156 -15.27 3.27 -15.31
N SER A 157 -16.14 4.28 -15.22
CA SER A 157 -16.87 4.81 -16.37
C SER A 157 -15.96 5.40 -17.46
N LYS A 158 -14.71 5.75 -17.10
CA LYS A 158 -13.65 6.19 -18.00
C LYS A 158 -12.63 5.09 -18.38
N GLY A 159 -12.91 3.83 -18.01
CA GLY A 159 -12.01 2.70 -18.28
C GLY A 159 -10.75 2.67 -17.40
N ILE A 160 -10.69 3.48 -16.35
CA ILE A 160 -9.58 3.55 -15.41
C ILE A 160 -9.86 2.62 -14.21
N LYS A 161 -8.96 1.70 -13.94
CA LYS A 161 -9.01 0.83 -12.76
C LYS A 161 -8.34 1.48 -11.57
N LEU A 162 -9.00 1.46 -10.42
CA LEU A 162 -8.36 1.80 -9.15
C LEU A 162 -7.56 0.61 -8.65
N PHE A 163 -6.30 0.84 -8.36
CA PHE A 163 -5.36 -0.17 -7.92
C PHE A 163 -4.94 0.13 -6.48
N GLY A 164 -5.39 -0.68 -5.54
CA GLY A 164 -5.14 -0.54 -4.10
C GLY A 164 -3.91 -1.31 -3.63
N ASP A 165 -3.58 -1.10 -2.38
CA ASP A 165 -2.45 -1.70 -1.70
C ASP A 165 -2.81 -2.04 -0.26
N ILE A 166 -2.43 -3.24 0.21
CA ILE A 166 -2.57 -3.63 1.60
C ILE A 166 -1.26 -4.20 2.14
N PRO A 167 -0.78 -3.75 3.28
CA PRO A 167 0.34 -4.38 3.96
C PRO A 167 -0.05 -5.78 4.44
N PHE A 168 0.83 -6.77 4.33
CA PHE A 168 0.55 -8.10 4.85
C PHE A 168 0.33 -8.06 6.37
N TYR A 169 1.27 -7.47 7.10
CA TYR A 169 1.14 -7.30 8.54
C TYR A 169 0.36 -6.03 8.89
N VAL A 170 -0.15 -5.98 10.12
CA VAL A 170 -0.85 -4.80 10.67
C VAL A 170 -0.03 -4.17 11.79
N ALA A 171 -0.23 -2.88 12.03
CA ALA A 171 0.46 -2.19 13.12
C ALA A 171 0.03 -2.75 14.49
N MET A 172 0.97 -2.87 15.44
CA MET A 172 0.64 -3.25 16.81
C MET A 172 -0.33 -2.24 17.42
N ASP A 173 -0.11 -0.95 17.22
CA ASP A 173 -1.02 0.12 17.66
C ASP A 173 -2.14 0.33 16.61
N SER A 174 -3.07 -0.62 16.57
CA SER A 174 -4.24 -0.58 15.68
C SER A 174 -5.49 -1.09 16.37
N ALA A 175 -6.64 -0.68 15.88
CA ALA A 175 -7.94 -1.21 16.30
C ALA A 175 -8.04 -2.72 16.03
N ASP A 176 -7.38 -3.20 14.97
CA ASP A 176 -7.35 -4.62 14.59
C ASP A 176 -6.76 -5.49 15.69
N VAL A 177 -5.58 -5.12 16.20
CA VAL A 177 -4.87 -5.90 17.25
C VAL A 177 -5.57 -5.71 18.59
N TRP A 178 -6.00 -4.50 18.93
CA TRP A 178 -6.72 -4.22 20.17
C TRP A 178 -8.05 -4.97 20.26
N ALA A 179 -8.82 -5.01 19.15
CA ALA A 179 -10.11 -5.67 19.11
C ALA A 179 -10.01 -7.20 19.05
N ASN A 180 -8.98 -7.72 18.39
CA ASN A 180 -8.82 -9.14 18.08
C ASN A 180 -7.45 -9.69 18.51
N PRO A 181 -7.03 -9.53 19.78
CA PRO A 181 -5.66 -9.89 20.21
C PRO A 181 -5.34 -11.38 20.05
N ASN A 182 -6.36 -12.26 20.05
CA ASN A 182 -6.20 -13.70 19.84
C ASN A 182 -5.78 -14.08 18.41
N LEU A 183 -5.97 -13.19 17.43
CA LEU A 183 -5.51 -13.39 16.06
C LEU A 183 -4.00 -13.19 15.90
N PHE A 184 -3.31 -12.77 16.94
CA PHE A 184 -1.88 -12.48 16.95
C PHE A 184 -1.15 -13.27 18.01
N ASP A 185 0.16 -13.51 17.82
CA ASP A 185 1.02 -14.20 18.78
C ASP A 185 1.44 -13.23 19.91
N LEU A 186 0.51 -12.99 20.85
CA LEU A 186 0.72 -12.15 22.01
C LEU A 186 0.81 -12.98 23.30
N ASN A 187 1.48 -12.44 24.31
CA ASN A 187 1.51 -13.03 25.65
C ASN A 187 0.26 -12.65 26.46
N LYS A 188 0.14 -13.12 27.70
CA LYS A 188 -0.99 -12.84 28.59
C LYS A 188 -1.15 -11.34 28.94
N ASN A 189 -0.10 -10.55 28.79
CA ASN A 189 -0.12 -9.11 28.99
C ASN A 189 -0.41 -8.35 27.71
N LEU A 190 -0.71 -9.07 26.61
CA LEU A 190 -0.93 -8.54 25.27
C LEU A 190 0.30 -7.88 24.63
N ASP A 191 1.51 -8.24 25.09
CA ASP A 191 2.74 -7.85 24.41
C ASP A 191 3.06 -8.85 23.29
N PRO A 192 3.63 -8.44 22.17
CA PRO A 192 4.03 -9.35 21.12
C PRO A 192 5.06 -10.37 21.62
N LEU A 193 4.89 -11.64 21.29
CA LEU A 193 5.94 -12.64 21.52
C LEU A 193 7.08 -12.44 20.52
N LYS A 194 6.71 -12.10 19.29
CA LYS A 194 7.60 -11.86 18.17
C LYS A 194 7.04 -10.81 17.25
N ILE A 195 7.93 -10.15 16.53
CA ILE A 195 7.60 -9.10 15.57
C ILE A 195 8.14 -9.45 14.18
N ALA A 196 7.51 -8.85 13.17
CA ALA A 196 7.89 -9.02 11.78
C ALA A 196 9.06 -8.10 11.39
N GLY A 197 9.78 -8.52 10.37
CA GLY A 197 10.85 -7.74 9.75
C GLY A 197 11.41 -8.43 8.52
N VAL A 198 12.63 -8.04 8.13
CA VAL A 198 13.41 -8.69 7.08
C VAL A 198 14.84 -8.95 7.57
N PRO A 199 15.47 -10.04 7.10
CA PRO A 199 16.84 -10.35 7.48
C PRO A 199 17.83 -9.31 6.94
N PRO A 200 19.06 -9.29 7.44
CA PRO A 200 20.15 -8.55 6.81
C PRO A 200 20.27 -8.86 5.33
N ASP A 201 20.44 -7.80 4.53
CA ASP A 201 20.63 -7.89 3.09
C ASP A 201 21.69 -6.87 2.61
N TYR A 202 21.84 -6.73 1.29
CA TYR A 202 22.78 -5.79 0.70
C TYR A 202 22.46 -4.32 1.07
N PHE A 203 21.19 -3.98 1.32
CA PHE A 203 20.74 -2.62 1.62
C PHE A 203 20.79 -2.29 3.11
N SER A 204 20.67 -3.31 3.98
CA SER A 204 20.70 -3.15 5.44
C SER A 204 21.47 -4.29 6.11
N ALA A 205 22.67 -4.01 6.59
CA ALA A 205 23.49 -5.00 7.33
C ALA A 205 22.84 -5.47 8.65
N LYS A 206 21.87 -4.74 9.19
CA LYS A 206 21.10 -5.07 10.39
C LYS A 206 19.72 -5.64 10.09
N GLY A 207 19.33 -5.73 8.81
CA GLY A 207 17.96 -6.01 8.41
C GLY A 207 17.01 -4.87 8.80
N GLN A 208 15.71 -5.15 8.85
CA GLN A 208 14.69 -4.17 9.25
C GLN A 208 13.77 -4.76 10.31
N ILE A 209 13.43 -3.97 11.30
CA ILE A 209 12.40 -4.25 12.31
C ILE A 209 11.16 -3.44 11.94
N TRP A 210 9.99 -4.11 11.81
CA TRP A 210 8.74 -3.44 11.44
C TRP A 210 7.79 -3.24 12.62
N GLU A 211 8.09 -3.83 13.78
CA GLU A 211 7.28 -3.77 15.01
C GLU A 211 5.86 -4.38 14.89
N ASN A 212 5.49 -4.95 13.75
CA ASN A 212 4.19 -5.60 13.55
C ASN A 212 4.13 -6.94 14.30
N PRO A 213 3.06 -7.25 15.02
CA PRO A 213 2.89 -8.56 15.67
C PRO A 213 2.71 -9.66 14.62
N ILE A 214 3.18 -10.85 14.94
CA ILE A 214 3.00 -12.02 14.08
C ILE A 214 1.61 -12.59 14.27
N TYR A 215 0.96 -13.00 13.17
CA TYR A 215 -0.34 -13.65 13.21
C TYR A 215 -0.30 -15.02 13.90
N ASN A 216 -1.33 -15.32 14.68
CA ASN A 216 -1.61 -16.64 15.21
C ASN A 216 -2.35 -17.48 14.16
N TRP A 217 -1.61 -18.08 13.25
CA TRP A 217 -2.19 -18.86 12.15
C TRP A 217 -3.03 -20.06 12.59
N LYS A 218 -2.86 -20.55 13.84
CA LYS A 218 -3.70 -21.60 14.40
C LYS A 218 -5.14 -21.10 14.58
N ILE A 219 -5.31 -19.93 15.19
CA ILE A 219 -6.63 -19.33 15.42
C ILE A 219 -7.25 -18.91 14.07
N HIS A 220 -6.48 -18.30 13.17
CA HIS A 220 -6.99 -17.98 11.85
C HIS A 220 -7.53 -19.19 11.09
N ARG A 221 -6.86 -20.35 11.17
CA ARG A 221 -7.37 -21.59 10.55
C ARG A 221 -8.66 -22.09 11.19
N LEU A 222 -8.76 -22.02 12.52
CA LEU A 222 -9.98 -22.43 13.24
C LEU A 222 -11.19 -21.58 12.87
N ASN A 223 -10.98 -20.32 12.53
CA ASN A 223 -12.01 -19.37 12.09
C ASN A 223 -12.11 -19.27 10.56
N ASN A 224 -11.57 -20.24 9.81
CA ASN A 224 -11.59 -20.25 8.35
C ASN A 224 -11.09 -18.93 7.74
N PHE A 225 -10.09 -18.28 8.37
CA PHE A 225 -9.52 -16.99 7.96
C PHE A 225 -10.55 -15.86 7.78
N GLU A 226 -11.62 -15.85 8.54
CA GLU A 226 -12.73 -14.90 8.43
C GLU A 226 -12.26 -13.46 8.41
N TRP A 227 -11.38 -13.06 9.36
CA TRP A 227 -10.82 -11.70 9.40
C TRP A 227 -10.11 -11.32 8.08
N TRP A 228 -9.35 -12.25 7.47
CA TRP A 228 -8.71 -12.02 6.18
C TRP A 228 -9.71 -11.91 5.04
N ARG A 229 -10.75 -12.74 5.02
CA ARG A 229 -11.82 -12.62 4.00
C ARG A 229 -12.53 -11.28 4.10
N GLU A 230 -12.88 -10.83 5.30
CA GLU A 230 -13.52 -9.52 5.50
C GLU A 230 -12.56 -8.37 5.08
N ARG A 231 -11.26 -8.46 5.40
CA ARG A 231 -10.27 -7.51 4.95
C ARG A 231 -10.20 -7.42 3.42
N ILE A 232 -10.25 -8.56 2.73
CA ILE A 232 -10.25 -8.58 1.26
C ILE A 232 -11.58 -8.06 0.71
N LYS A 233 -12.74 -8.37 1.30
CA LYS A 233 -14.06 -7.86 0.87
C LYS A 233 -14.12 -6.33 0.91
N VAL A 234 -13.66 -5.71 2.00
CA VAL A 234 -13.62 -4.26 2.10
C VAL A 234 -12.75 -3.67 0.98
N ASN A 235 -11.59 -4.26 0.71
CA ASN A 235 -10.71 -3.79 -0.36
C ASN A 235 -11.25 -4.11 -1.76
N GLU A 236 -11.98 -5.20 -1.95
CA GLU A 236 -12.65 -5.55 -3.20
C GLU A 236 -13.71 -4.52 -3.58
N LYS A 237 -14.50 -4.05 -2.60
CA LYS A 237 -15.45 -2.95 -2.79
C LYS A 237 -14.74 -1.66 -3.22
N ARG A 238 -13.54 -1.37 -2.68
CA ARG A 238 -12.79 -0.12 -2.92
C ARG A 238 -11.95 -0.13 -4.19
N PHE A 239 -11.39 -1.28 -4.61
CA PHE A 239 -10.40 -1.37 -5.68
C PHE A 239 -10.73 -2.41 -6.74
N ASP A 240 -10.24 -2.20 -7.97
CA ASP A 240 -10.34 -3.14 -9.08
C ASP A 240 -9.14 -4.09 -9.15
N LEU A 241 -7.99 -3.63 -8.68
CA LEU A 241 -6.74 -4.38 -8.54
C LEU A 241 -6.22 -4.18 -7.12
N LEU A 242 -5.57 -5.20 -6.54
CA LEU A 242 -5.05 -5.14 -5.17
C LEU A 242 -3.64 -5.70 -5.09
N ARG A 243 -2.69 -4.88 -4.66
CA ARG A 243 -1.34 -5.32 -4.28
C ARG A 243 -1.39 -5.86 -2.85
N ILE A 244 -0.85 -7.04 -2.65
CA ILE A 244 -0.54 -7.57 -1.32
C ILE A 244 0.94 -7.36 -1.11
N ASP A 245 1.24 -6.37 -0.27
CA ASP A 245 2.59 -6.03 0.13
C ASP A 245 3.22 -7.17 0.94
N HIS A 246 4.52 -7.39 0.76
CA HIS A 246 5.25 -8.49 1.40
C HIS A 246 4.58 -9.85 1.22
N PHE A 247 4.11 -10.16 0.01
CA PHE A 247 3.36 -11.39 -0.31
C PHE A 247 4.10 -12.67 0.11
N ARG A 248 5.44 -12.64 0.12
CA ARG A 248 6.23 -13.80 0.55
C ARG A 248 5.88 -14.32 1.95
N ALA A 249 5.33 -13.46 2.84
CA ALA A 249 4.94 -13.84 4.20
C ALA A 249 3.79 -14.86 4.22
N ILE A 250 3.02 -15.00 3.14
CA ILE A 250 2.08 -16.12 2.96
C ILE A 250 2.82 -17.47 3.05
N VAL A 251 4.03 -17.54 2.51
CA VAL A 251 4.87 -18.76 2.55
C VAL A 251 5.71 -18.81 3.81
N SER A 252 6.45 -17.75 4.09
CA SER A 252 7.26 -17.60 5.31
C SER A 252 7.63 -16.13 5.55
N GLY A 253 7.49 -15.68 6.80
CA GLY A 253 7.89 -14.37 7.28
C GLY A 253 9.13 -14.43 8.15
N TRP A 254 9.94 -13.37 8.15
CA TRP A 254 11.07 -13.21 9.07
C TRP A 254 10.54 -12.74 10.42
N CYS A 255 10.82 -13.52 11.47
CA CYS A 255 10.37 -13.26 12.83
C CYS A 255 11.56 -12.92 13.71
N ILE A 256 11.40 -11.91 14.53
CA ILE A 256 12.38 -11.34 15.42
C ILE A 256 11.82 -11.38 16.84
N GLU A 257 12.64 -11.63 17.85
CA GLU A 257 12.21 -11.51 19.26
C GLU A 257 11.79 -10.07 19.57
N TYR A 258 10.64 -9.91 20.25
CA TYR A 258 10.20 -8.57 20.67
C TYR A 258 11.24 -7.92 21.60
N GLY A 259 11.52 -6.64 21.37
CA GLY A 259 12.56 -5.91 22.12
C GLY A 259 13.99 -6.01 21.54
N SER A 260 14.18 -6.72 20.41
CA SER A 260 15.46 -6.72 19.70
C SER A 260 15.77 -5.36 19.10
N THR A 261 17.06 -5.01 19.02
CA THR A 261 17.56 -3.75 18.44
C THR A 261 17.93 -3.86 16.95
N ASP A 262 17.98 -5.08 16.42
CA ASP A 262 18.24 -5.39 15.01
C ASP A 262 17.51 -6.68 14.61
N ALA A 263 17.55 -6.99 13.32
CA ALA A 263 16.90 -8.17 12.75
C ALA A 263 17.87 -9.34 12.48
N VAL A 264 19.12 -9.27 12.93
CA VAL A 264 20.18 -10.25 12.62
C VAL A 264 19.83 -11.64 13.14
N ASN A 265 19.35 -11.72 14.39
CA ASN A 265 19.07 -12.99 15.08
C ASN A 265 17.61 -13.47 14.89
N GLY A 266 16.97 -13.10 13.79
CA GLY A 266 15.64 -13.60 13.46
C GLY A 266 15.68 -15.00 12.83
N TYR A 267 14.50 -15.51 12.49
CA TYR A 267 14.34 -16.77 11.77
C TYR A 267 13.10 -16.77 10.87
N TRP A 268 13.10 -17.63 9.84
CA TRP A 268 11.96 -17.81 8.97
C TRP A 268 10.87 -18.67 9.63
N LYS A 269 9.74 -18.05 9.96
CA LYS A 269 8.54 -18.73 10.43
C LYS A 269 7.63 -19.06 9.24
N ARG A 270 7.18 -20.31 9.14
CA ARG A 270 6.26 -20.75 8.10
C ARG A 270 4.93 -19.98 8.19
N GLY A 271 4.48 -19.45 7.06
CA GLY A 271 3.20 -18.79 6.91
C GLY A 271 2.02 -19.77 6.74
N PRO A 272 0.81 -19.25 6.52
CA PRO A 272 -0.40 -20.06 6.33
C PRO A 272 -0.40 -20.82 5.01
N GLY A 273 0.40 -20.39 4.03
CA GLY A 273 0.55 -21.05 2.74
C GLY A 273 -0.70 -20.91 1.85
N LYS A 274 -0.91 -21.93 1.03
CA LYS A 274 -2.00 -21.96 0.04
C LYS A 274 -3.39 -21.81 0.67
N VAL A 275 -3.59 -22.26 1.91
CA VAL A 275 -4.92 -22.24 2.55
C VAL A 275 -5.43 -20.80 2.71
N LEU A 276 -4.58 -19.85 3.17
CA LEU A 276 -4.97 -18.45 3.20
C LEU A 276 -5.20 -17.89 1.80
N LEU A 277 -4.31 -18.23 0.84
CA LEU A 277 -4.46 -17.71 -0.52
C LEU A 277 -5.77 -18.19 -1.16
N GLU A 278 -6.13 -19.45 -0.97
CA GLU A 278 -7.39 -20.01 -1.46
C GLU A 278 -8.61 -19.27 -0.86
N GLU A 279 -8.58 -18.94 0.44
CA GLU A 279 -9.62 -18.13 1.08
C GLU A 279 -9.67 -16.69 0.53
N ILE A 280 -8.53 -16.06 0.28
CA ILE A 280 -8.46 -14.74 -0.39
C ILE A 280 -9.11 -14.82 -1.78
N LEU A 281 -8.82 -15.89 -2.53
CA LEU A 281 -9.32 -16.08 -3.90
C LEU A 281 -10.82 -16.36 -3.96
N THR A 282 -11.47 -16.80 -2.87
CA THR A 282 -12.93 -16.90 -2.81
C THR A 282 -13.61 -15.53 -2.88
N VAL A 283 -12.90 -14.47 -2.47
CA VAL A 283 -13.43 -13.10 -2.43
C VAL A 283 -12.99 -12.29 -3.64
N MET A 284 -11.70 -12.34 -3.99
CA MET A 284 -11.13 -11.56 -5.09
C MET A 284 -10.39 -12.49 -6.07
N PRO A 285 -10.76 -12.51 -7.36
CA PRO A 285 -10.11 -13.37 -8.37
C PRO A 285 -8.61 -13.07 -8.53
N SER A 286 -7.81 -14.11 -8.81
CA SER A 286 -6.35 -14.01 -8.94
C SER A 286 -5.88 -12.96 -9.95
N GLN A 287 -6.64 -12.76 -11.04
CA GLN A 287 -6.33 -11.75 -12.07
C GLN A 287 -6.36 -10.31 -11.54
N ARG A 288 -7.00 -10.08 -10.38
CA ARG A 288 -7.08 -8.78 -9.71
C ARG A 288 -6.02 -8.62 -8.60
N ILE A 289 -5.30 -9.69 -8.25
CA ILE A 289 -4.28 -9.67 -7.20
C ILE A 289 -2.89 -9.52 -7.79
N ILE A 290 -2.11 -8.63 -7.20
CA ILE A 290 -0.70 -8.41 -7.49
C ILE A 290 0.10 -8.80 -6.25
N ALA A 291 0.96 -9.81 -6.42
CA ALA A 291 1.87 -10.24 -5.36
C ALA A 291 3.12 -9.34 -5.38
N GLU A 292 3.41 -8.67 -4.29
CA GLU A 292 4.71 -8.04 -4.14
C GLU A 292 5.77 -9.14 -3.92
N ASP A 293 6.57 -9.39 -4.96
CA ASP A 293 7.61 -10.41 -5.04
C ASP A 293 9.00 -9.79 -5.23
N LEU A 294 9.28 -8.75 -4.44
CA LEU A 294 10.57 -8.06 -4.43
C LEU A 294 11.46 -8.55 -3.28
N GLY A 295 12.77 -8.35 -3.39
CA GLY A 295 13.75 -8.76 -2.39
C GLY A 295 14.09 -10.26 -2.42
N HIS A 296 14.18 -10.90 -1.25
CA HIS A 296 14.57 -12.31 -1.15
C HIS A 296 13.40 -13.26 -1.44
N ILE A 297 13.21 -13.62 -2.70
CA ILE A 297 12.09 -14.46 -3.17
C ILE A 297 12.54 -15.90 -3.41
N THR A 298 11.94 -16.82 -2.64
CA THR A 298 12.24 -18.27 -2.75
C THR A 298 11.48 -18.93 -3.91
N ASN A 299 11.97 -20.10 -4.34
CA ASN A 299 11.27 -20.90 -5.37
C ASN A 299 9.84 -21.28 -4.94
N SER A 300 9.57 -21.43 -3.64
CA SER A 300 8.22 -21.73 -3.14
C SER A 300 7.26 -20.57 -3.38
N VAL A 301 7.71 -19.31 -3.20
CA VAL A 301 6.93 -18.11 -3.51
C VAL A 301 6.67 -18.03 -5.03
N LYS A 302 7.72 -18.19 -5.86
CA LYS A 302 7.58 -18.18 -7.33
C LYS A 302 6.62 -19.27 -7.83
N LYS A 303 6.69 -20.48 -7.28
CA LYS A 303 5.75 -21.57 -7.60
C LYS A 303 4.32 -21.21 -7.23
N MET A 304 4.08 -20.60 -6.07
CA MET A 304 2.75 -20.18 -5.62
C MET A 304 2.17 -19.11 -6.55
N ILE A 305 2.94 -18.07 -6.88
CA ILE A 305 2.52 -17.01 -7.81
C ILE A 305 2.11 -17.63 -9.17
N LYS A 306 2.94 -18.52 -9.70
CA LYS A 306 2.66 -19.20 -10.98
C LYS A 306 1.45 -20.14 -10.90
N GLN A 307 1.33 -20.94 -9.83
CA GLN A 307 0.26 -21.93 -9.66
C GLN A 307 -1.13 -21.27 -9.60
N TYR A 308 -1.23 -20.10 -8.99
CA TYR A 308 -2.49 -19.38 -8.83
C TYR A 308 -2.69 -18.24 -9.84
N ASP A 309 -1.85 -18.18 -10.86
CA ASP A 309 -1.91 -17.17 -11.94
C ASP A 309 -1.96 -15.73 -11.39
N LEU A 310 -1.14 -15.46 -10.36
CA LEU A 310 -1.00 -14.13 -9.80
C LEU A 310 -0.01 -13.30 -10.62
N LYS A 311 -0.12 -11.98 -10.53
CA LYS A 311 0.86 -11.08 -11.14
C LYS A 311 1.95 -10.72 -10.14
N GLY A 312 3.21 -10.81 -10.55
CA GLY A 312 4.34 -10.30 -9.80
C GLY A 312 4.69 -8.85 -10.17
N MET A 313 5.66 -8.29 -9.48
CA MET A 313 6.16 -6.92 -9.71
C MET A 313 7.57 -6.94 -10.30
N ARG A 314 7.86 -5.99 -11.19
CA ARG A 314 9.19 -5.77 -11.74
C ARG A 314 9.55 -4.30 -11.66
N VAL A 315 10.75 -3.99 -11.19
CA VAL A 315 11.25 -2.64 -10.96
C VAL A 315 12.47 -2.42 -11.83
N LEU A 316 12.40 -1.52 -12.80
CA LEU A 316 13.48 -1.28 -13.76
C LEU A 316 14.78 -0.84 -13.07
N GLN A 317 14.72 -0.04 -12.01
CA GLN A 317 15.90 0.38 -11.25
C GLN A 317 16.73 -0.82 -10.74
N PHE A 318 16.12 -1.98 -10.49
CA PHE A 318 16.81 -3.20 -10.08
C PHE A 318 17.38 -4.00 -11.27
N GLY A 319 17.01 -3.65 -12.50
CA GLY A 319 17.37 -4.39 -13.71
C GLY A 319 18.78 -4.15 -14.21
N TYR A 320 19.45 -3.09 -13.75
CA TYR A 320 20.72 -2.62 -14.34
C TYR A 320 21.93 -2.77 -13.42
N GLY A 321 21.82 -3.60 -12.37
CA GLY A 321 22.94 -4.11 -11.58
C GLY A 321 23.79 -5.13 -12.35
N ASN A 322 24.65 -5.85 -11.63
CA ASN A 322 25.46 -6.93 -12.22
C ASN A 322 24.61 -8.16 -12.54
N GLY A 323 24.90 -8.81 -13.68
CA GLY A 323 24.29 -10.07 -14.11
C GLY A 323 23.39 -9.96 -15.35
N THR A 324 23.38 -11.01 -16.18
CA THR A 324 22.70 -11.02 -17.49
C THR A 324 21.27 -11.60 -17.44
N ARG A 325 20.89 -12.29 -16.36
CA ARG A 325 19.59 -12.96 -16.20
C ARG A 325 18.70 -12.30 -15.15
N ASN A 326 18.80 -10.99 -15.01
CA ASN A 326 17.98 -10.24 -14.07
C ASN A 326 16.53 -10.14 -14.59
N GLU A 327 15.56 -10.62 -13.78
CA GLU A 327 14.13 -10.60 -14.14
C GLU A 327 13.54 -9.18 -14.15
N HIS A 328 14.22 -8.19 -13.58
CA HIS A 328 13.85 -6.78 -13.62
C HIS A 328 14.42 -6.03 -14.83
N HIS A 329 15.32 -6.66 -15.60
CA HIS A 329 15.86 -6.06 -16.82
C HIS A 329 14.76 -5.97 -17.88
N HIS A 330 14.62 -4.83 -18.56
CA HIS A 330 13.50 -4.54 -19.47
C HIS A 330 13.28 -5.64 -20.55
N LYS A 331 14.34 -6.30 -21.04
CA LYS A 331 14.29 -7.40 -22.03
C LYS A 331 13.75 -8.73 -21.45
N ASN A 332 13.74 -8.88 -20.12
CA ASN A 332 13.37 -10.13 -19.44
C ASN A 332 12.00 -10.08 -18.75
N ILE A 333 11.34 -8.93 -18.76
CA ILE A 333 10.06 -8.73 -18.06
C ILE A 333 8.98 -9.58 -18.71
N ALA A 334 8.35 -10.45 -17.90
CA ALA A 334 7.30 -11.37 -18.33
C ALA A 334 5.94 -10.68 -18.45
N LYS A 335 5.04 -11.28 -19.26
CA LYS A 335 3.71 -10.73 -19.54
C LYS A 335 2.83 -10.61 -18.29
N ASP A 336 2.92 -11.57 -17.37
CA ASP A 336 2.07 -11.60 -16.16
C ASP A 336 2.71 -10.83 -15.01
N THR A 337 3.11 -9.57 -15.28
CA THR A 337 3.74 -8.70 -14.29
C THR A 337 3.18 -7.27 -14.36
N VAL A 338 3.41 -6.52 -13.29
CA VAL A 338 3.32 -5.06 -13.24
C VAL A 338 4.74 -4.51 -13.22
N CYS A 339 5.10 -3.71 -14.21
CA CYS A 339 6.41 -3.09 -14.32
C CYS A 339 6.37 -1.66 -13.79
N TYR A 340 7.42 -1.26 -13.09
CA TYR A 340 7.63 0.09 -12.54
C TYR A 340 9.00 0.62 -12.97
N VAL A 341 9.17 1.93 -13.03
CA VAL A 341 10.52 2.52 -13.01
C VAL A 341 11.11 2.31 -11.63
N GLY A 342 10.49 2.87 -10.62
CA GLY A 342 10.65 2.67 -9.20
C GLY A 342 9.29 2.70 -8.53
N THR A 343 9.16 2.16 -7.30
CA THR A 343 7.97 2.26 -6.46
C THR A 343 8.10 3.47 -5.51
N HIS A 344 7.14 3.62 -4.60
CA HIS A 344 7.21 4.62 -3.52
C HIS A 344 8.41 4.43 -2.55
N ASP A 345 8.99 3.23 -2.50
CA ASP A 345 10.16 2.88 -1.66
C ASP A 345 11.50 3.14 -2.36
N ASN A 346 11.47 3.35 -3.66
CA ASN A 346 12.67 3.60 -4.45
C ASN A 346 12.97 5.11 -4.54
N ASN A 347 14.19 5.44 -4.98
CA ASN A 347 14.51 6.79 -5.36
C ASN A 347 13.73 7.19 -6.63
N THR A 348 13.54 8.49 -6.88
CA THR A 348 13.04 8.95 -8.18
C THR A 348 13.98 8.48 -9.30
N ALA A 349 13.49 8.37 -10.52
CA ALA A 349 14.33 7.97 -11.66
C ALA A 349 15.57 8.87 -11.78
N LYS A 350 15.40 10.16 -11.56
CA LYS A 350 16.49 11.15 -11.61
C LYS A 350 17.49 10.97 -10.46
N GLY A 351 17.01 10.80 -9.22
CA GLY A 351 17.86 10.53 -8.07
C GLY A 351 18.61 9.20 -8.21
N TRP A 352 17.93 8.14 -8.66
CA TRP A 352 18.56 6.85 -8.95
C TRP A 352 19.66 6.97 -10.03
N PHE A 353 19.41 7.74 -11.09
CA PHE A 353 20.38 7.95 -12.15
C PHE A 353 21.65 8.64 -11.63
N LYS A 354 21.50 9.65 -10.75
CA LYS A 354 22.62 10.32 -10.06
C LYS A 354 23.40 9.34 -9.17
N GLU A 355 22.70 8.57 -8.35
CA GLU A 355 23.34 7.55 -7.51
C GLU A 355 24.14 6.53 -8.32
N MET A 356 23.59 6.05 -9.44
CA MET A 356 24.27 5.11 -10.32
C MET A 356 25.49 5.70 -11.01
N LYS A 357 25.49 7.01 -11.30
CA LYS A 357 26.67 7.70 -11.84
C LYS A 357 27.80 7.89 -10.82
N LEU A 358 27.46 8.03 -9.54
CA LEU A 358 28.45 8.21 -8.45
C LEU A 358 29.05 6.88 -7.99
N LYS A 359 28.31 5.79 -8.09
CA LYS A 359 28.79 4.43 -7.76
C LYS A 359 29.60 3.87 -8.95
N GLU A 360 30.42 2.84 -8.70
CA GLU A 360 31.03 2.08 -9.79
C GLU A 360 29.95 1.61 -10.77
N GLN A 361 29.98 2.18 -11.97
CA GLN A 361 28.94 1.96 -12.97
C GLN A 361 29.02 0.54 -13.51
N THR A 362 27.93 -0.23 -13.32
CA THR A 362 27.86 -1.57 -13.89
C THR A 362 27.85 -1.52 -15.42
N THR A 363 28.35 -2.56 -16.06
CA THR A 363 28.32 -2.68 -17.52
C THR A 363 26.89 -2.56 -18.07
N ASN A 364 25.88 -3.09 -17.33
CA ASN A 364 24.48 -3.01 -17.75
C ASN A 364 23.95 -1.57 -17.71
N PHE A 365 24.33 -0.79 -16.72
CA PHE A 365 23.94 0.63 -16.63
C PHE A 365 24.60 1.47 -17.75
N GLN A 366 25.87 1.23 -18.03
CA GLN A 366 26.56 1.90 -19.13
C GLN A 366 25.93 1.58 -20.50
N ARG A 367 25.55 0.30 -20.72
CA ARG A 367 24.83 -0.11 -21.93
C ARG A 367 23.46 0.56 -22.03
N LEU A 368 22.71 0.62 -20.92
CA LEU A 368 21.43 1.32 -20.86
C LEU A 368 21.56 2.77 -21.32
N ILE A 369 22.51 3.51 -20.73
CA ILE A 369 22.74 4.92 -21.08
C ILE A 369 23.03 5.07 -22.57
N LYS A 370 23.91 4.23 -23.12
CA LYS A 370 24.31 4.29 -24.52
C LYS A 370 23.20 3.85 -25.48
N GLU A 371 22.47 2.76 -25.15
CA GLU A 371 21.40 2.22 -25.99
C GLU A 371 20.22 3.19 -26.12
N PHE A 372 19.87 3.91 -25.05
CA PHE A 372 18.71 4.79 -25.01
C PHE A 372 19.06 6.29 -24.94
N GLU A 373 20.33 6.64 -25.05
CA GLU A 373 20.80 8.04 -24.98
C GLU A 373 20.27 8.77 -23.73
N ILE A 374 20.49 8.14 -22.54
CA ILE A 374 19.95 8.65 -21.29
C ILE A 374 20.92 9.67 -20.68
N GLU A 375 20.38 10.87 -20.42
CA GLU A 375 21.01 11.94 -19.67
C GLU A 375 20.20 12.27 -18.41
N GLU A 376 20.76 13.00 -17.48
CA GLU A 376 20.06 13.41 -16.26
C GLU A 376 18.77 14.19 -16.55
N SER A 377 18.78 15.05 -17.55
CA SER A 377 17.64 15.88 -17.97
C SER A 377 16.45 15.07 -18.48
N ASN A 378 16.71 13.92 -19.12
CA ASN A 378 15.70 13.12 -19.80
C ASN A 378 15.46 11.73 -19.17
N CYS A 379 16.21 11.37 -18.11
CA CYS A 379 16.24 10.00 -17.57
C CYS A 379 14.86 9.49 -17.15
N SER A 380 14.00 10.27 -16.49
CA SER A 380 12.66 9.86 -16.13
C SER A 380 11.81 9.54 -17.36
N ASN A 381 11.88 10.36 -18.40
CA ASN A 381 11.14 10.15 -19.65
C ASN A 381 11.61 8.87 -20.34
N LYS A 382 12.93 8.71 -20.51
CA LYS A 382 13.50 7.51 -21.14
C LYS A 382 13.19 6.24 -20.37
N MET A 383 13.26 6.27 -19.03
CA MET A 383 12.88 5.09 -18.20
C MET A 383 11.39 4.76 -18.31
N ILE A 384 10.51 5.76 -18.41
CA ILE A 384 9.08 5.56 -18.68
C ILE A 384 8.88 4.92 -20.06
N ASP A 385 9.56 5.44 -21.11
CA ASP A 385 9.46 4.90 -22.46
C ASP A 385 9.95 3.44 -22.52
N ILE A 386 11.08 3.12 -21.86
CA ILE A 386 11.58 1.75 -21.74
C ILE A 386 10.53 0.86 -21.07
N GLY A 387 9.93 1.31 -19.98
CA GLY A 387 8.89 0.57 -19.26
C GLY A 387 7.65 0.31 -20.11
N MET A 388 7.22 1.29 -20.89
CA MET A 388 6.11 1.17 -21.83
C MET A 388 6.38 0.24 -23.01
N ASN A 389 7.64 -0.08 -23.30
CA ASN A 389 8.02 -1.03 -24.33
C ASN A 389 8.34 -2.44 -23.80
N THR A 390 8.06 -2.73 -22.52
CA THR A 390 8.19 -4.08 -21.96
C THR A 390 7.01 -4.99 -22.32
N ASN A 391 7.14 -6.27 -22.03
CA ASN A 391 6.04 -7.24 -22.21
C ASN A 391 5.04 -7.27 -21.05
N SER A 392 5.22 -6.46 -20.00
CA SER A 392 4.37 -6.49 -18.81
C SER A 392 2.88 -6.24 -19.12
N LYS A 393 1.99 -6.71 -18.25
CA LYS A 393 0.53 -6.46 -18.35
C LYS A 393 0.19 -5.00 -18.10
N TYR A 394 0.86 -4.43 -17.10
CA TYR A 394 0.73 -3.03 -16.69
C TYR A 394 2.12 -2.41 -16.55
N PHE A 395 2.24 -1.16 -16.90
CA PHE A 395 3.37 -0.32 -16.55
C PHE A 395 2.87 0.85 -15.71
N VAL A 396 3.44 1.04 -14.53
CA VAL A 396 3.04 2.09 -13.59
C VAL A 396 4.23 3.01 -13.30
N ALA A 397 4.09 4.29 -13.59
CA ALA A 397 5.07 5.31 -13.22
C ALA A 397 4.61 6.07 -11.97
N THR A 398 5.54 6.47 -11.11
CA THR A 398 5.26 7.38 -10.00
C THR A 398 4.97 8.77 -10.52
N ILE A 399 4.19 9.55 -9.78
CA ILE A 399 3.96 10.96 -10.15
C ILE A 399 5.25 11.76 -10.16
N GLN A 400 6.21 11.43 -9.30
CA GLN A 400 7.51 12.08 -9.26
C GLN A 400 8.29 11.89 -10.57
N ASP A 401 8.28 10.68 -11.12
CA ASP A 401 8.94 10.39 -12.39
C ASP A 401 8.22 11.05 -13.55
N ILE A 402 6.88 11.12 -13.51
CA ILE A 402 6.08 11.84 -14.53
C ILE A 402 6.42 13.34 -14.51
N MET A 403 6.58 13.93 -13.34
CA MET A 403 6.96 15.34 -13.15
C MET A 403 8.46 15.60 -13.29
N ASN A 404 9.30 14.57 -13.52
CA ASN A 404 10.75 14.63 -13.59
C ASN A 404 11.39 15.26 -12.33
N LEU A 405 10.87 14.89 -11.14
CA LEU A 405 11.33 15.42 -9.86
C LEU A 405 12.59 14.71 -9.37
N ASP A 406 13.39 15.42 -8.58
CA ASP A 406 14.66 14.95 -8.04
C ASP A 406 14.46 14.15 -6.73
N GLU A 407 15.56 13.72 -6.10
CA GLU A 407 15.58 12.83 -4.93
C GLU A 407 14.90 13.39 -3.68
N GLU A 408 14.86 14.73 -3.51
CA GLU A 408 14.18 15.39 -2.40
C GLU A 408 12.65 15.16 -2.40
N TYR A 409 12.08 14.73 -3.53
CA TYR A 409 10.67 14.38 -3.67
C TYR A 409 10.39 12.89 -3.46
N ARG A 410 11.34 12.14 -2.94
CA ARG A 410 11.14 10.74 -2.62
C ARG A 410 10.05 10.56 -1.57
N THR A 411 9.15 9.58 -1.77
CA THR A 411 8.03 9.32 -0.85
C THR A 411 8.49 8.66 0.44
N ASN A 412 9.28 7.58 0.32
CA ASN A 412 9.75 6.77 1.44
C ASN A 412 11.20 6.34 1.25
N VAL A 413 11.95 6.36 2.35
CA VAL A 413 13.28 5.76 2.45
C VAL A 413 13.18 4.64 3.48
N PRO A 414 13.11 3.36 3.05
CA PRO A 414 12.98 2.23 3.97
C PRO A 414 14.06 2.25 5.05
N GLY A 415 13.66 1.95 6.29
CA GLY A 415 14.55 1.98 7.45
C GLY A 415 14.80 3.36 8.07
N ARG A 416 14.17 4.42 7.56
CA ARG A 416 14.13 5.74 8.21
C ARG A 416 12.76 6.00 8.80
N ASN A 417 12.72 6.60 9.99
CA ASN A 417 11.46 6.94 10.66
C ASN A 417 11.00 8.38 10.39
N GLU A 418 11.89 9.26 9.95
CA GLU A 418 11.63 10.67 9.74
C GLU A 418 11.87 11.07 8.27
N GLY A 419 11.20 12.14 7.84
CA GLY A 419 11.32 12.67 6.48
C GLY A 419 10.57 11.90 5.40
N ASN A 420 9.84 10.85 5.76
CA ASN A 420 9.00 10.06 4.87
C ASN A 420 7.54 10.55 4.88
N TRP A 421 6.77 10.28 3.82
CA TRP A 421 5.33 10.50 3.72
C TRP A 421 4.88 11.97 3.83
N ILE A 422 5.79 12.91 3.61
CA ILE A 422 5.56 14.37 3.74
C ILE A 422 5.39 15.08 2.41
N LEU A 423 5.40 14.33 1.30
CA LEU A 423 5.30 14.89 -0.04
C LEU A 423 3.99 15.66 -0.21
N SER A 424 4.08 16.90 -0.72
CA SER A 424 2.94 17.77 -0.99
C SER A 424 3.13 18.44 -2.36
N LEU A 425 2.32 18.05 -3.33
CA LEU A 425 2.41 18.50 -4.72
C LEU A 425 1.23 19.38 -5.09
N ASN A 426 1.49 20.40 -5.88
CA ASN A 426 0.44 21.29 -6.40
C ASN A 426 -0.46 20.55 -7.41
N GLN A 427 -1.79 20.65 -7.23
CA GLN A 427 -2.79 19.97 -8.05
C GLN A 427 -2.69 20.29 -9.55
N GLU A 428 -2.52 21.56 -9.88
CA GLU A 428 -2.50 22.01 -11.30
C GLU A 428 -1.24 21.50 -12.01
N LYS A 429 -0.09 21.51 -11.32
CA LYS A 429 1.17 20.93 -11.84
C LYS A 429 1.07 19.43 -12.07
N ILE A 430 0.38 18.69 -11.17
CA ILE A 430 0.12 17.26 -11.36
C ILE A 430 -0.68 17.04 -12.65
N ILE A 431 -1.80 17.75 -12.79
CA ILE A 431 -2.72 17.62 -13.95
C ILE A 431 -2.01 17.98 -15.25
N GLU A 432 -1.28 19.10 -15.27
CA GLU A 432 -0.48 19.53 -16.42
C GLU A 432 0.57 18.48 -16.81
N SER A 433 1.31 17.95 -15.85
CA SER A 433 2.34 16.94 -16.12
C SER A 433 1.77 15.65 -16.70
N ILE A 434 0.59 15.22 -16.26
CA ILE A 434 -0.11 14.05 -16.82
C ILE A 434 -0.52 14.33 -18.27
N LYS A 435 -1.07 15.51 -18.56
CA LYS A 435 -1.52 15.91 -19.90
C LYS A 435 -0.36 16.10 -20.89
N ASN A 436 0.76 16.67 -20.45
CA ASN A 436 1.94 16.90 -21.30
C ASN A 436 2.64 15.58 -21.73
N LYS A 437 2.41 14.46 -21.04
CA LYS A 437 2.86 13.13 -21.47
C LYS A 437 2.01 12.47 -22.57
N LYS A 438 1.03 13.19 -23.16
CA LYS A 438 0.28 12.73 -24.34
C LYS A 438 1.17 12.55 -25.58
N GLY A 439 2.24 13.36 -25.73
CA GLY A 439 3.04 13.48 -26.94
C GLY A 439 4.20 12.49 -27.10
N GLY A 440 4.50 11.64 -26.10
CA GLY A 440 5.71 10.80 -26.07
C GLY A 440 5.59 9.35 -26.55
N LEU A 441 4.47 8.95 -27.13
CA LEU A 441 4.24 7.54 -27.53
C LEU A 441 4.19 7.31 -29.06
N GLY A 442 4.88 8.12 -29.83
CA GLY A 442 4.77 7.97 -31.29
C GLY A 442 5.85 8.62 -32.14
N THR A 443 7.12 8.45 -31.78
CA THR A 443 8.20 8.67 -32.77
C THR A 443 9.27 7.61 -32.58
N GLN A 444 9.22 6.63 -33.46
CA GLN A 444 10.29 5.79 -34.00
C GLN A 444 11.49 5.49 -33.06
N LEU A 445 11.49 4.26 -32.53
CA LEU A 445 12.76 3.51 -32.37
C LEU A 445 13.06 2.74 -33.65
#